data_19a72d90164e8e60ca2445deff1dde9c
#
_entry.id   19a72d90164e8e60ca2445deff1dde9c
#
_cell.length_a   1.000
_cell.length_b   1.000
_cell.length_c   1.000
_cell.angle_alpha   90.00
_cell.angle_beta   90.00
_cell.angle_gamma   90.00
#
_symmetry.space_group_name_H-M   'P 1'
#
loop_
_entity.id
_entity.type
_entity.pdbx_description
1 polymer ?
#
loop_
_entity_poly.entity_id
_entity_poly.type
_entity_poly.pdbx_seq_one_letter_code
_entity_poly.pdbx_strand_id
1 'polypeptide(L)'
;MAQPQSVRPQRSYEAGESATIRSQNPTDWLVGWKSLFWGCALVMAANLFLWFWDYEFAFSAGLNSASHEFTLYYRSLFWGELIVLGVFTGVWYGWLIRTGRELSDQAYERSEEVRRIAVLWSIIGVTSLSIYIEASFWPNWDGAWHQTMVRDTALTPTHIPMFYFFFPLSVVLALGAYLYGMYRIPALYSRDKGFPWSFFLLISAAVLECMEVAFNEWGHSLWISEEFFAVPFHWPFVAYGWLASGMFAVWGETILRLFEIEKAEEESNTVAPSRPQAVAD
;
A
#
# COMPACT_ATOMS: atom_id res chain seq x y z
N MET A 1 31.50 -14.86 33.59
CA MET A 1 32.46 -14.33 32.60
C MET A 1 31.67 -13.99 31.37
N ALA A 2 31.38 -12.68 31.17
CA ALA A 2 30.63 -12.19 29.99
C ALA A 2 31.65 -11.95 28.87
N GLN A 3 31.42 -12.55 27.71
CA GLN A 3 32.22 -12.30 26.50
C GLN A 3 31.92 -10.86 25.99
N PRO A 4 32.96 -10.12 25.58
CA PRO A 4 32.75 -8.80 25.01
C PRO A 4 32.06 -8.94 23.66
N GLN A 5 30.91 -8.24 23.51
CA GLN A 5 30.25 -8.07 22.22
C GLN A 5 31.23 -7.37 21.27
N SER A 6 31.56 -8.02 20.17
CA SER A 6 32.34 -7.43 19.09
C SER A 6 31.52 -6.31 18.46
N VAL A 7 31.93 -5.09 18.73
CA VAL A 7 31.46 -3.90 18.00
C VAL A 7 31.86 -4.07 16.54
N ARG A 8 30.92 -4.40 15.68
CA ARG A 8 31.16 -4.36 14.22
C ARG A 8 31.50 -2.93 13.85
N PRO A 9 32.57 -2.70 13.09
CA PRO A 9 32.92 -1.37 12.65
C PRO A 9 31.75 -0.77 11.85
N GLN A 10 31.32 0.44 12.23
CA GLN A 10 30.49 1.27 11.35
C GLN A 10 31.22 1.34 10.00
N ARG A 11 30.60 0.77 8.95
CA ARG A 11 31.09 0.92 7.60
C ARG A 11 31.12 2.43 7.30
N SER A 12 32.29 3.01 7.35
CA SER A 12 32.55 4.32 6.79
C SER A 12 32.13 4.27 5.32
N TYR A 13 31.25 5.19 4.93
CA TYR A 13 31.02 5.47 3.51
C TYR A 13 32.36 5.91 2.93
N GLU A 14 33.04 4.99 2.26
CA GLU A 14 34.22 5.38 1.49
C GLU A 14 33.70 6.34 0.41
N ALA A 15 34.20 7.56 0.47
CA ALA A 15 34.03 8.56 -0.56
C ALA A 15 34.80 8.08 -1.79
N GLY A 16 34.18 7.17 -2.56
CA GLY A 16 34.64 6.79 -3.88
C GLY A 16 34.50 7.99 -4.80
N GLU A 17 35.57 8.31 -5.45
CA GLU A 17 35.80 9.21 -6.57
C GLU A 17 34.65 10.12 -6.99
N SER A 18 34.87 11.42 -6.80
CA SER A 18 34.28 12.56 -7.53
C SER A 18 33.11 12.22 -8.46
N ALA A 19 31.98 11.79 -7.89
CA ALA A 19 30.72 11.81 -8.63
C ALA A 19 30.38 13.29 -8.86
N THR A 20 30.50 13.75 -10.07
CA THR A 20 29.95 15.01 -10.55
C THR A 20 28.56 15.14 -9.99
N ILE A 21 28.32 16.13 -9.14
CA ILE A 21 27.04 16.43 -8.54
C ILE A 21 26.04 16.59 -9.68
N ARG A 22 25.30 15.52 -9.97
CA ARG A 22 24.07 15.65 -10.71
C ARG A 22 23.11 16.31 -9.74
N SER A 23 22.80 17.59 -9.98
CA SER A 23 21.66 18.26 -9.36
C SER A 23 20.51 17.27 -9.28
N GLN A 24 19.83 17.20 -8.13
CA GLN A 24 18.67 16.34 -7.95
C GLN A 24 17.80 16.42 -9.19
N ASN A 25 17.82 15.37 -10.01
CA ASN A 25 17.11 15.41 -11.27
C ASN A 25 15.62 15.37 -10.92
N PRO A 26 14.79 16.35 -11.33
CA PRO A 26 13.34 16.31 -11.11
C PRO A 26 12.70 14.99 -11.56
N THR A 27 13.42 14.22 -12.37
CA THR A 27 13.05 12.89 -12.86
C THR A 27 12.92 11.83 -11.76
N ASP A 28 13.57 11.99 -10.61
CA ASP A 28 13.54 10.96 -9.55
C ASP A 28 12.17 10.88 -8.88
N TRP A 29 11.51 12.01 -8.66
CA TRP A 29 10.14 12.07 -8.20
C TRP A 29 9.11 11.67 -9.26
N LEU A 30 9.43 11.86 -10.54
CA LEU A 30 8.55 11.52 -11.65
C LEU A 30 8.21 10.03 -11.70
N VAL A 31 9.13 9.16 -11.28
CA VAL A 31 8.91 7.72 -11.18
C VAL A 31 7.82 7.41 -10.15
N GLY A 32 7.86 8.08 -8.99
CA GLY A 32 6.82 7.97 -7.97
C GLY A 32 5.46 8.40 -8.51
N TRP A 33 5.36 9.57 -9.13
CA TRP A 33 4.10 10.06 -9.71
C TRP A 33 3.54 9.15 -10.80
N LYS A 34 4.40 8.59 -11.66
CA LYS A 34 3.96 7.60 -12.65
C LYS A 34 3.45 6.32 -12.01
N SER A 35 4.14 5.83 -10.99
CA SER A 35 3.73 4.64 -10.25
C SER A 35 2.40 4.86 -9.53
N LEU A 36 2.20 6.01 -8.90
CA LEU A 36 0.95 6.39 -8.25
C LEU A 36 -0.19 6.47 -9.28
N PHE A 37 0.03 7.18 -10.38
CA PHE A 37 -0.98 7.34 -11.42
C PHE A 37 -1.45 5.99 -11.98
N TRP A 38 -0.51 5.13 -12.38
CA TRP A 38 -0.87 3.83 -12.94
C TRP A 38 -1.46 2.88 -11.91
N GLY A 39 -0.95 2.90 -10.67
CA GLY A 39 -1.53 2.12 -9.57
C GLY A 39 -2.96 2.52 -9.28
N CYS A 40 -3.22 3.82 -9.14
CA CYS A 40 -4.58 4.35 -8.95
C CYS A 40 -5.49 4.06 -10.16
N ALA A 41 -4.97 4.22 -11.38
CA ALA A 41 -5.73 3.93 -12.58
C ALA A 41 -6.16 2.46 -12.68
N LEU A 42 -5.28 1.54 -12.30
CA LEU A 42 -5.60 0.10 -12.28
C LEU A 42 -6.64 -0.24 -11.20
N VAL A 43 -6.50 0.30 -10.00
CA VAL A 43 -7.47 0.10 -8.90
C VAL A 43 -8.82 0.68 -9.29
N MET A 44 -8.86 1.88 -9.86
CA MET A 44 -10.11 2.49 -10.35
C MET A 44 -10.72 1.72 -11.52
N ALA A 45 -9.91 1.22 -12.44
CA ALA A 45 -10.42 0.40 -13.55
C ALA A 45 -11.04 -0.91 -13.04
N ALA A 46 -10.40 -1.57 -12.06
CA ALA A 46 -10.97 -2.73 -11.40
C ALA A 46 -12.29 -2.39 -10.69
N ASN A 47 -12.32 -1.28 -9.94
CA ASN A 47 -13.54 -0.82 -9.26
C ASN A 47 -14.68 -0.56 -10.25
N LEU A 48 -14.42 0.16 -11.34
CA LEU A 48 -15.43 0.46 -12.35
C LEU A 48 -15.92 -0.81 -13.07
N PHE A 49 -15.02 -1.75 -13.34
CA PHE A 49 -15.40 -3.02 -13.94
C PHE A 49 -16.30 -3.84 -13.01
N LEU A 50 -15.94 -3.99 -11.74
CA LEU A 50 -16.70 -4.76 -10.76
C LEU A 50 -18.04 -4.09 -10.43
N TRP A 51 -18.04 -2.78 -10.28
CA TRP A 51 -19.27 -2.02 -10.10
C TRP A 51 -20.23 -2.14 -11.30
N PHE A 52 -19.70 -2.00 -12.53
CA PHE A 52 -20.52 -2.16 -13.75
C PHE A 52 -21.06 -3.59 -13.87
N TRP A 53 -20.24 -4.57 -13.54
CA TRP A 53 -20.66 -5.97 -13.51
C TRP A 53 -21.83 -6.18 -12.53
N ASP A 54 -21.70 -5.65 -11.34
CA ASP A 54 -22.73 -5.75 -10.31
C ASP A 54 -23.98 -4.98 -10.69
N TYR A 55 -23.84 -3.77 -11.21
CA TYR A 55 -24.94 -2.96 -11.71
C TYR A 55 -25.76 -3.68 -12.78
N GLU A 56 -25.12 -4.36 -13.71
CA GLU A 56 -25.78 -5.02 -14.84
C GLU A 56 -26.41 -6.36 -14.44
N PHE A 57 -25.73 -7.15 -13.60
CA PHE A 57 -26.09 -8.56 -13.39
C PHE A 57 -26.67 -8.87 -12.01
N ALA A 58 -26.61 -7.98 -11.01
CA ALA A 58 -27.06 -8.30 -9.66
C ALA A 58 -28.51 -8.72 -9.59
N PHE A 59 -29.41 -7.99 -10.24
CA PHE A 59 -30.84 -8.31 -10.25
C PHE A 59 -31.25 -9.45 -11.20
N SER A 60 -30.46 -9.70 -12.23
CA SER A 60 -30.78 -10.76 -13.21
C SER A 60 -30.19 -12.11 -12.84
N ALA A 61 -28.99 -12.14 -12.24
CA ALA A 61 -28.24 -13.34 -11.95
C ALA A 61 -27.83 -13.49 -10.46
N GLY A 62 -27.95 -12.44 -9.65
CA GLY A 62 -27.44 -12.38 -8.28
C GLY A 62 -28.44 -12.75 -7.18
N LEU A 63 -29.74 -12.85 -7.50
CA LEU A 63 -30.81 -12.99 -6.51
C LEU A 63 -30.85 -14.35 -5.79
N ASN A 64 -30.35 -15.40 -6.42
CA ASN A 64 -30.38 -16.75 -5.88
C ASN A 64 -29.02 -17.43 -6.03
N SER A 65 -28.26 -17.50 -4.95
CA SER A 65 -26.92 -18.10 -4.91
C SER A 65 -26.87 -19.60 -5.27
N ALA A 66 -28.01 -20.28 -5.34
CA ALA A 66 -28.12 -21.66 -5.77
C ALA A 66 -28.46 -21.80 -7.27
N SER A 67 -28.73 -20.71 -7.99
CA SER A 67 -29.10 -20.75 -9.40
C SER A 67 -27.89 -21.03 -10.30
N HIS A 68 -28.20 -21.45 -11.54
CA HIS A 68 -27.19 -21.64 -12.57
C HIS A 68 -26.59 -20.29 -13.01
N GLU A 69 -27.41 -19.27 -13.12
CA GLU A 69 -27.02 -17.90 -13.47
C GLU A 69 -26.04 -17.33 -12.44
N PHE A 70 -26.33 -17.50 -11.14
CA PHE A 70 -25.41 -17.10 -10.10
C PHE A 70 -24.05 -17.82 -10.22
N THR A 71 -24.08 -19.09 -10.52
CA THR A 71 -22.85 -19.87 -10.71
C THR A 71 -22.04 -19.34 -11.90
N LEU A 72 -22.70 -18.98 -12.98
CA LEU A 72 -22.04 -18.50 -14.19
C LEU A 72 -21.44 -17.09 -14.01
N TYR A 73 -22.17 -16.17 -13.35
CA TYR A 73 -21.76 -14.77 -13.24
C TYR A 73 -20.99 -14.49 -11.94
N TYR A 74 -21.43 -14.96 -10.79
CA TYR A 74 -20.88 -14.55 -9.50
C TYR A 74 -19.90 -15.54 -8.88
N ARG A 75 -20.11 -16.86 -9.00
CA ARG A 75 -19.08 -17.82 -8.58
C ARG A 75 -17.86 -17.80 -9.47
N SER A 76 -18.04 -17.58 -10.76
CA SER A 76 -16.91 -17.40 -11.68
C SER A 76 -16.14 -16.12 -11.38
N LEU A 77 -16.84 -15.01 -11.08
CA LEU A 77 -16.22 -13.76 -10.64
C LEU A 77 -15.40 -13.96 -9.37
N PHE A 78 -16.01 -14.54 -8.34
CA PHE A 78 -15.34 -14.87 -7.07
C PHE A 78 -14.02 -15.64 -7.27
N TRP A 79 -14.05 -16.71 -8.05
CA TRP A 79 -12.83 -17.47 -8.34
C TRP A 79 -11.84 -16.67 -9.20
N GLY A 80 -12.33 -15.87 -10.12
CA GLY A 80 -11.51 -14.97 -10.93
C GLY A 80 -10.76 -13.96 -10.07
N GLU A 81 -11.43 -13.33 -9.12
CA GLU A 81 -10.84 -12.39 -8.16
C GLU A 81 -9.74 -13.04 -7.32
N LEU A 82 -10.03 -14.19 -6.74
CA LEU A 82 -9.04 -14.92 -5.92
C LEU A 82 -7.81 -15.34 -6.73
N ILE A 83 -8.00 -15.79 -7.96
CA ILE A 83 -6.89 -16.17 -8.85
C ILE A 83 -6.06 -14.95 -9.22
N VAL A 84 -6.69 -13.85 -9.63
CA VAL A 84 -6.00 -12.61 -10.01
C VAL A 84 -5.19 -12.07 -8.83
N LEU A 85 -5.79 -11.98 -7.64
CA LEU A 85 -5.09 -11.52 -6.44
C LEU A 85 -3.98 -12.48 -6.01
N GLY A 86 -4.22 -13.78 -6.05
CA GLY A 86 -3.22 -14.79 -5.72
C GLY A 86 -2.00 -14.72 -6.64
N VAL A 87 -2.23 -14.62 -7.94
CA VAL A 87 -1.16 -14.47 -8.95
C VAL A 87 -0.43 -13.14 -8.76
N PHE A 88 -1.16 -12.03 -8.61
CA PHE A 88 -0.56 -10.72 -8.36
C PHE A 88 0.33 -10.73 -7.11
N THR A 89 -0.19 -11.23 -6.00
CA THR A 89 0.53 -11.32 -4.73
C THR A 89 1.79 -12.18 -4.87
N GLY A 90 1.65 -13.37 -5.44
CA GLY A 90 2.77 -14.30 -5.62
C GLY A 90 3.87 -13.73 -6.50
N VAL A 91 3.51 -13.13 -7.63
CA VAL A 91 4.47 -12.50 -8.56
C VAL A 91 5.13 -11.29 -7.91
N TRP A 92 4.34 -10.38 -7.34
CA TRP A 92 4.86 -9.13 -6.77
C TRP A 92 5.75 -9.38 -5.55
N TYR A 93 5.28 -10.17 -4.59
CA TYR A 93 6.07 -10.49 -3.39
C TYR A 93 7.29 -11.34 -3.73
N GLY A 94 7.14 -12.32 -4.60
CA GLY A 94 8.26 -13.13 -5.09
C GLY A 94 9.34 -12.27 -5.74
N TRP A 95 8.93 -11.29 -6.57
CA TRP A 95 9.84 -10.33 -7.17
C TRP A 95 10.50 -9.42 -6.12
N LEU A 96 9.73 -8.85 -5.17
CA LEU A 96 10.26 -8.00 -4.11
C LEU A 96 11.31 -8.73 -3.26
N ILE A 97 11.00 -9.94 -2.83
CA ILE A 97 11.87 -10.74 -1.96
C ILE A 97 13.12 -11.19 -2.73
N ARG A 98 12.96 -11.71 -3.94
CA ARG A 98 14.08 -12.22 -4.73
C ARG A 98 15.08 -11.13 -5.06
N THR A 99 14.62 -10.03 -5.65
CA THR A 99 15.48 -8.94 -6.06
C THR A 99 15.94 -8.06 -4.89
N GLY A 100 15.21 -8.04 -3.77
CA GLY A 100 15.57 -7.30 -2.57
C GLY A 100 16.73 -7.91 -1.79
N ARG A 101 16.88 -9.23 -1.82
CA ARG A 101 18.02 -9.92 -1.20
C ARG A 101 19.37 -9.54 -1.85
N GLU A 102 19.34 -9.33 -3.15
CA GLU A 102 20.53 -8.90 -3.91
C GLU A 102 20.91 -7.45 -3.64
N LEU A 103 19.90 -6.61 -3.31
CA LEU A 103 20.08 -5.17 -3.09
C LEU A 103 20.47 -4.82 -1.64
N SER A 104 20.12 -5.63 -0.66
CA SER A 104 20.39 -5.36 0.75
C SER A 104 21.89 -5.29 1.09
N ASP A 105 22.71 -5.93 0.27
CA ASP A 105 24.17 -6.01 0.48
C ASP A 105 24.95 -5.00 -0.38
N GLN A 106 24.28 -4.26 -1.26
CA GLN A 106 24.92 -3.27 -2.13
C GLN A 106 24.75 -1.86 -1.57
N ALA A 107 25.85 -1.08 -1.54
CA ALA A 107 25.76 0.36 -1.38
C ALA A 107 25.08 0.94 -2.62
N TYR A 108 24.07 1.78 -2.43
CA TYR A 108 23.37 2.44 -3.52
C TYR A 108 23.49 3.96 -3.39
N GLU A 109 23.38 4.64 -4.54
CA GLU A 109 23.46 6.09 -4.61
C GLU A 109 22.27 6.74 -3.87
N ARG A 110 22.51 7.93 -3.33
CA ARG A 110 21.47 8.71 -2.62
C ARG A 110 20.27 9.03 -3.51
N SER A 111 20.50 9.33 -4.78
CA SER A 111 19.44 9.54 -5.77
C SER A 111 18.52 8.33 -5.93
N GLU A 112 19.07 7.14 -5.87
CA GLU A 112 18.28 5.91 -5.91
C GLU A 112 17.47 5.70 -4.61
N GLU A 113 17.97 6.14 -3.47
CA GLU A 113 17.19 6.09 -2.21
C GLU A 113 15.98 7.02 -2.27
N VAL A 114 16.13 8.24 -2.76
CA VAL A 114 15.04 9.19 -3.00
C VAL A 114 13.97 8.59 -3.92
N ARG A 115 14.41 7.99 -5.02
CA ARG A 115 13.51 7.30 -5.96
C ARG A 115 12.73 6.16 -5.31
N ARG A 116 13.36 5.37 -4.47
CA ARG A 116 12.71 4.28 -3.73
C ARG A 116 11.70 4.79 -2.71
N ILE A 117 12.02 5.88 -2.02
CA ILE A 117 11.08 6.56 -1.11
C ILE A 117 9.86 7.05 -1.91
N ALA A 118 10.05 7.66 -3.08
CA ALA A 118 8.95 8.11 -3.92
C ALA A 118 8.04 6.96 -4.39
N VAL A 119 8.60 5.80 -4.70
CA VAL A 119 7.83 4.59 -5.03
C VAL A 119 7.08 4.06 -3.80
N LEU A 120 7.71 4.04 -2.62
CA LEU A 120 7.04 3.67 -1.38
C LEU A 120 5.80 4.55 -1.11
N TRP A 121 5.94 5.86 -1.27
CA TRP A 121 4.82 6.79 -1.13
C TRP A 121 3.71 6.50 -2.14
N SER A 122 4.07 6.08 -3.34
CA SER A 122 3.09 5.68 -4.36
C SER A 122 2.32 4.43 -3.95
N ILE A 123 2.99 3.42 -3.41
CA ILE A 123 2.34 2.19 -2.92
C ILE A 123 1.37 2.55 -1.79
N ILE A 124 1.78 3.40 -0.84
CA ILE A 124 0.92 3.86 0.26
C ILE A 124 -0.30 4.62 -0.29
N GLY A 125 -0.10 5.49 -1.28
CA GLY A 125 -1.21 6.22 -1.93
C GLY A 125 -2.21 5.30 -2.61
N VAL A 126 -1.73 4.26 -3.31
CA VAL A 126 -2.59 3.24 -3.93
C VAL A 126 -3.31 2.40 -2.87
N THR A 127 -2.62 2.05 -1.77
CA THR A 127 -3.24 1.37 -0.62
C THR A 127 -4.38 2.22 -0.05
N SER A 128 -4.16 3.51 0.12
CA SER A 128 -5.17 4.45 0.64
C SER A 128 -6.40 4.52 -0.25
N LEU A 129 -6.21 4.51 -1.57
CA LEU A 129 -7.32 4.47 -2.52
C LEU A 129 -8.09 3.15 -2.43
N SER A 130 -7.40 2.02 -2.31
CA SER A 130 -8.04 0.71 -2.15
C SER A 130 -8.88 0.65 -0.87
N ILE A 131 -8.32 1.12 0.25
CA ILE A 131 -9.04 1.23 1.53
C ILE A 131 -10.24 2.17 1.41
N TYR A 132 -10.11 3.30 0.70
CA TYR A 132 -11.24 4.20 0.49
C TYR A 132 -12.39 3.52 -0.28
N ILE A 133 -12.07 2.79 -1.33
CA ILE A 133 -13.07 2.07 -2.13
C ILE A 133 -13.77 1.00 -1.28
N GLU A 134 -13.00 0.23 -0.52
CA GLU A 134 -13.51 -0.81 0.37
C GLU A 134 -14.38 -0.23 1.49
N ALA A 135 -13.87 0.76 2.22
CA ALA A 135 -14.53 1.28 3.42
C ALA A 135 -15.64 2.31 3.12
N SER A 136 -15.80 2.75 1.90
CA SER A 136 -16.80 3.79 1.57
C SER A 136 -17.66 3.42 0.37
N PHE A 137 -17.06 3.14 -0.78
CA PHE A 137 -17.82 2.92 -2.01
C PHE A 137 -18.66 1.64 -1.93
N TRP A 138 -18.02 0.50 -1.63
CA TRP A 138 -18.71 -0.78 -1.61
C TRP A 138 -19.73 -0.92 -0.48
N PRO A 139 -19.49 -0.48 0.77
CA PRO A 139 -20.50 -0.51 1.81
C PRO A 139 -21.73 0.35 1.49
N ASN A 140 -21.55 1.49 0.83
CA ASN A 140 -22.71 2.28 0.38
C ASN A 140 -23.49 1.58 -0.74
N TRP A 141 -22.80 0.90 -1.66
CA TRP A 141 -23.45 0.13 -2.71
C TRP A 141 -24.15 -1.10 -2.16
N ASP A 142 -23.54 -1.77 -1.20
CA ASP A 142 -24.09 -2.90 -0.47
C ASP A 142 -25.33 -2.50 0.36
N GLY A 143 -25.28 -1.38 1.05
CA GLY A 143 -26.44 -0.81 1.73
C GLY A 143 -27.62 -0.56 0.79
N ALA A 144 -27.38 -0.04 -0.40
CA ALA A 144 -28.42 0.13 -1.43
C ALA A 144 -28.97 -1.23 -1.91
N TRP A 145 -28.14 -2.24 -2.02
CA TRP A 145 -28.56 -3.62 -2.32
C TRP A 145 -29.50 -4.16 -1.24
N HIS A 146 -29.13 -4.05 0.03
CA HIS A 146 -29.91 -4.57 1.16
C HIS A 146 -31.23 -3.84 1.38
N GLN A 147 -31.38 -2.59 0.97
CA GLN A 147 -32.67 -1.90 0.96
C GLN A 147 -33.68 -2.52 -0.01
N THR A 148 -33.18 -3.18 -1.05
CA THR A 148 -34.04 -3.80 -2.08
C THR A 148 -34.15 -5.31 -1.92
N MET A 149 -33.15 -5.94 -1.30
CA MET A 149 -33.04 -7.40 -1.15
C MET A 149 -32.83 -7.80 0.30
N VAL A 150 -33.82 -8.45 0.89
CA VAL A 150 -33.79 -8.90 2.29
C VAL A 150 -32.86 -10.10 2.50
N ARG A 151 -32.42 -10.76 1.46
CA ARG A 151 -31.63 -11.98 1.53
C ARG A 151 -30.16 -11.68 1.42
N ASP A 152 -29.47 -12.00 2.50
CA ASP A 152 -28.03 -11.85 2.60
C ASP A 152 -27.30 -13.18 2.75
N THR A 153 -26.18 -13.33 2.07
CA THR A 153 -25.27 -14.46 2.20
C THR A 153 -23.83 -13.96 2.00
N ALA A 154 -22.86 -14.73 2.48
CA ALA A 154 -21.44 -14.44 2.24
C ALA A 154 -21.06 -14.31 0.74
N LEU A 155 -21.92 -14.79 -0.15
CA LEU A 155 -21.76 -14.70 -1.62
C LEU A 155 -22.82 -13.79 -2.25
N THR A 156 -23.32 -12.80 -1.56
CA THR A 156 -24.13 -11.74 -2.15
C THR A 156 -23.35 -11.00 -3.23
N PRO A 157 -23.99 -10.57 -4.34
CA PRO A 157 -23.28 -9.88 -5.43
C PRO A 157 -22.31 -8.80 -4.99
N THR A 158 -22.74 -7.89 -4.11
CA THR A 158 -21.94 -6.78 -3.57
C THR A 158 -20.82 -7.25 -2.64
N HIS A 159 -21.00 -8.37 -1.94
CA HIS A 159 -19.97 -8.94 -1.07
C HIS A 159 -18.79 -9.54 -1.83
N ILE A 160 -19.01 -9.98 -3.07
CA ILE A 160 -17.94 -10.61 -3.85
C ILE A 160 -16.82 -9.60 -4.13
N PRO A 161 -17.04 -8.44 -4.75
CA PRO A 161 -15.99 -7.43 -4.91
C PRO A 161 -15.47 -6.88 -3.58
N MET A 162 -16.36 -6.66 -2.61
CA MET A 162 -16.00 -6.04 -1.34
C MET A 162 -15.06 -6.92 -0.52
N PHE A 163 -15.50 -8.12 -0.14
CA PHE A 163 -14.75 -8.99 0.77
C PHE A 163 -13.68 -9.85 0.11
N TYR A 164 -13.85 -10.18 -1.18
CA TYR A 164 -12.94 -11.14 -1.82
C TYR A 164 -11.99 -10.50 -2.81
N PHE A 165 -12.18 -9.23 -3.14
CA PHE A 165 -11.25 -8.46 -3.96
C PHE A 165 -10.64 -7.26 -3.22
N PHE A 166 -11.44 -6.25 -2.86
CA PHE A 166 -10.90 -4.99 -2.33
C PHE A 166 -10.30 -5.12 -0.94
N PHE A 167 -10.94 -5.86 -0.04
CA PHE A 167 -10.37 -6.11 1.28
C PHE A 167 -9.01 -6.86 1.19
N PRO A 168 -8.91 -8.03 0.54
CA PRO A 168 -7.61 -8.67 0.39
C PRO A 168 -6.60 -7.83 -0.40
N LEU A 169 -7.03 -7.04 -1.39
CA LEU A 169 -6.15 -6.13 -2.12
C LEU A 169 -5.54 -5.09 -1.18
N SER A 170 -6.34 -4.46 -0.31
CA SER A 170 -5.88 -3.48 0.68
C SER A 170 -4.81 -4.08 1.60
N VAL A 171 -5.04 -5.29 2.11
CA VAL A 171 -4.05 -6.02 2.93
C VAL A 171 -2.80 -6.35 2.14
N VAL A 172 -2.94 -6.84 0.91
CA VAL A 172 -1.80 -7.15 0.03
C VAL A 172 -0.98 -5.90 -0.27
N LEU A 173 -1.61 -4.78 -0.56
CA LEU A 173 -0.90 -3.52 -0.82
C LEU A 173 -0.17 -3.01 0.43
N ALA A 174 -0.79 -3.05 1.61
CA ALA A 174 -0.17 -2.64 2.87
C ALA A 174 1.04 -3.52 3.25
N LEU A 175 0.89 -4.83 3.14
CA LEU A 175 2.00 -5.78 3.33
C LEU A 175 3.08 -5.61 2.26
N GLY A 176 2.68 -5.29 1.03
CA GLY A 176 3.61 -4.98 -0.06
C GLY A 176 4.41 -3.71 0.21
N ALA A 177 3.81 -2.68 0.78
CA ALA A 177 4.52 -1.47 1.23
C ALA A 177 5.58 -1.81 2.28
N TYR A 178 5.23 -2.66 3.27
CA TYR A 178 6.17 -3.17 4.27
C TYR A 178 7.33 -3.94 3.63
N LEU A 179 7.05 -4.91 2.77
CA LEU A 179 8.08 -5.67 2.07
C LEU A 179 8.97 -4.77 1.21
N TYR A 180 8.36 -3.80 0.52
CA TYR A 180 9.10 -2.82 -0.25
C TYR A 180 10.05 -2.01 0.64
N GLY A 181 9.58 -1.46 1.75
CA GLY A 181 10.42 -0.74 2.71
C GLY A 181 11.58 -1.59 3.20
N MET A 182 11.30 -2.81 3.66
CA MET A 182 12.31 -3.73 4.21
C MET A 182 13.40 -4.14 3.20
N TYR A 183 13.04 -4.32 1.95
CA TYR A 183 13.96 -4.81 0.93
C TYR A 183 14.55 -3.72 0.04
N ARG A 184 13.97 -2.52 0.00
CA ARG A 184 14.41 -1.44 -0.90
C ARG A 184 14.98 -0.23 -0.17
N ILE A 185 14.63 -0.04 1.10
CA ILE A 185 15.08 1.10 1.91
C ILE A 185 15.71 0.58 3.22
N PRO A 186 16.77 -0.25 3.12
CA PRO A 186 17.37 -0.86 4.31
C PRO A 186 17.99 0.15 5.28
N ALA A 187 18.28 1.36 4.83
CA ALA A 187 18.74 2.46 5.68
C ALA A 187 17.73 2.80 6.78
N LEU A 188 16.42 2.66 6.51
CA LEU A 188 15.35 2.90 7.47
C LEU A 188 14.77 1.62 8.08
N TYR A 189 14.58 0.57 7.28
CA TYR A 189 13.70 -0.55 7.62
C TYR A 189 14.41 -1.91 7.64
N SER A 190 15.73 -1.95 7.80
CA SER A 190 16.45 -3.22 7.96
C SER A 190 16.13 -3.91 9.30
N ARG A 191 16.34 -5.23 9.37
CA ARG A 191 16.02 -6.03 10.57
C ARG A 191 16.75 -5.59 11.83
N ASP A 192 17.90 -4.98 11.71
CA ASP A 192 18.73 -4.43 12.79
C ASP A 192 18.21 -3.08 13.31
N LYS A 193 17.28 -2.44 12.62
CA LYS A 193 16.63 -1.18 13.03
C LYS A 193 15.48 -1.37 14.03
N GLY A 194 15.09 -2.61 14.29
CA GLY A 194 14.00 -2.92 15.21
C GLY A 194 12.67 -3.17 14.52
N PHE A 195 11.60 -3.16 15.30
CA PHE A 195 10.25 -3.41 14.79
C PHE A 195 9.68 -2.18 14.07
N PRO A 196 9.20 -2.31 12.83
CA PRO A 196 8.70 -1.19 12.04
C PRO A 196 7.26 -0.81 12.44
N TRP A 197 7.09 -0.08 13.54
CA TRP A 197 5.78 0.31 14.08
C TRP A 197 4.91 1.09 13.10
N SER A 198 5.52 1.90 12.26
CA SER A 198 4.83 2.66 11.21
C SER A 198 4.09 1.75 10.22
N PHE A 199 4.76 0.69 9.77
CA PHE A 199 4.11 -0.31 8.90
C PHE A 199 3.10 -1.17 9.64
N PHE A 200 3.32 -1.44 10.92
CA PHE A 200 2.32 -2.14 11.73
C PHE A 200 1.01 -1.34 11.79
N LEU A 201 1.09 -0.03 11.98
CA LEU A 201 -0.08 0.86 11.95
C LEU A 201 -0.76 0.85 10.57
N LEU A 202 0.01 0.89 9.49
CA LEU A 202 -0.52 0.85 8.12
C LEU A 202 -1.23 -0.47 7.79
N ILE A 203 -0.62 -1.60 8.15
CA ILE A 203 -1.19 -2.94 7.92
C ILE A 203 -2.43 -3.14 8.79
N SER A 204 -2.39 -2.69 10.05
CA SER A 204 -3.54 -2.81 10.94
C SER A 204 -4.73 -1.96 10.48
N ALA A 205 -4.51 -0.85 9.76
CA ALA A 205 -5.58 -0.09 9.13
C ALA A 205 -6.34 -0.95 8.10
N ALA A 206 -5.62 -1.64 7.20
CA ALA A 206 -6.24 -2.53 6.23
C ALA A 206 -6.97 -3.72 6.86
N VAL A 207 -6.50 -4.21 8.03
CA VAL A 207 -7.17 -5.29 8.76
C VAL A 207 -8.40 -4.78 9.53
N LEU A 208 -8.32 -3.58 10.11
CA LEU A 208 -9.46 -2.95 10.80
C LEU A 208 -10.63 -2.69 9.86
N GLU A 209 -10.36 -2.40 8.61
CA GLU A 209 -11.34 -2.26 7.56
C GLU A 209 -12.25 -3.51 7.43
N CYS A 210 -11.67 -4.70 7.49
CA CYS A 210 -12.45 -5.94 7.50
C CYS A 210 -13.37 -6.04 8.72
N MET A 211 -12.90 -5.63 9.88
CA MET A 211 -13.73 -5.61 11.09
C MET A 211 -14.90 -4.64 10.96
N GLU A 212 -14.64 -3.51 10.33
CA GLU A 212 -15.62 -2.47 10.07
C GLU A 212 -16.75 -2.98 9.19
N VAL A 213 -16.42 -3.60 8.07
CA VAL A 213 -17.41 -4.17 7.17
C VAL A 213 -18.17 -5.31 7.86
N ALA A 214 -17.49 -6.14 8.67
CA ALA A 214 -18.14 -7.18 9.46
C ALA A 214 -19.14 -6.62 10.50
N PHE A 215 -18.84 -5.50 11.13
CA PHE A 215 -19.77 -4.80 12.02
C PHE A 215 -20.95 -4.20 11.27
N ASN A 216 -20.74 -3.67 10.08
CA ASN A 216 -21.81 -3.20 9.21
C ASN A 216 -22.78 -4.35 8.89
N GLU A 217 -22.26 -5.49 8.45
CA GLU A 217 -23.03 -6.70 8.17
C GLU A 217 -23.80 -7.21 9.40
N TRP A 218 -23.16 -7.21 10.55
CA TRP A 218 -23.82 -7.61 11.79
C TRP A 218 -24.96 -6.66 12.16
N GLY A 219 -24.80 -5.37 11.94
CA GLY A 219 -25.84 -4.36 12.11
C GLY A 219 -27.05 -4.60 11.22
N HIS A 220 -26.84 -4.92 9.95
CA HIS A 220 -27.91 -5.29 9.02
C HIS A 220 -28.66 -6.55 9.49
N SER A 221 -27.93 -7.56 9.97
CA SER A 221 -28.51 -8.83 10.45
C SER A 221 -29.38 -8.67 11.68
N LEU A 222 -29.14 -7.68 12.53
CA LEU A 222 -29.85 -7.45 13.77
C LEU A 222 -31.08 -6.54 13.65
N TRP A 223 -31.44 -6.10 12.45
CA TRP A 223 -32.59 -5.20 12.24
C TRP A 223 -32.43 -3.84 12.93
N ILE A 224 -31.29 -3.57 13.45
CA ILE A 224 -30.99 -2.26 13.99
C ILE A 224 -30.79 -1.42 12.75
N SER A 225 -31.70 -0.51 12.51
CA SER A 225 -31.79 0.26 11.29
C SER A 225 -30.39 0.63 10.77
N GLU A 226 -30.15 0.51 9.48
CA GLU A 226 -28.92 0.97 8.83
C GLU A 226 -28.52 2.35 9.32
N GLU A 227 -29.49 3.21 9.57
CA GLU A 227 -29.30 4.54 10.13
C GLU A 227 -28.67 4.53 11.51
N PHE A 228 -28.90 3.50 12.34
CA PHE A 228 -28.30 3.43 13.66
C PHE A 228 -26.84 3.00 13.64
N PHE A 229 -26.45 2.10 12.74
CA PHE A 229 -25.07 1.61 12.63
C PHE A 229 -24.30 2.26 11.50
N ALA A 230 -24.89 2.46 10.33
CA ALA A 230 -24.20 3.02 9.19
C ALA A 230 -23.90 4.51 9.34
N VAL A 231 -24.82 5.32 9.87
CA VAL A 231 -24.62 6.77 9.97
C VAL A 231 -23.80 7.19 11.18
N PRO A 232 -24.09 6.75 12.43
CA PRO A 232 -23.32 7.19 13.61
C PRO A 232 -21.96 6.51 13.75
N PHE A 233 -21.83 5.30 13.26
CA PHE A 233 -20.60 4.53 13.30
C PHE A 233 -19.99 4.40 11.91
N HIS A 234 -19.95 5.49 11.17
CA HIS A 234 -19.19 5.50 9.93
C HIS A 234 -17.73 5.16 10.24
N TRP A 235 -17.53 3.89 10.37
CA TRP A 235 -16.28 3.23 10.55
C TRP A 235 -15.18 3.71 9.58
N PRO A 236 -15.51 4.25 8.36
CA PRO A 236 -14.53 5.00 7.59
C PRO A 236 -13.72 5.99 8.42
N PHE A 237 -14.33 6.64 9.41
CA PHE A 237 -13.57 7.54 10.28
C PHE A 237 -12.52 6.82 11.13
N VAL A 238 -12.83 5.63 11.62
CA VAL A 238 -11.85 4.83 12.40
C VAL A 238 -10.76 4.30 11.47
N ALA A 239 -11.15 3.67 10.36
CA ALA A 239 -10.21 3.14 9.38
C ALA A 239 -9.32 4.25 8.78
N TYR A 240 -9.90 5.40 8.40
CA TYR A 240 -9.13 6.53 7.87
C TYR A 240 -8.27 7.19 8.92
N GLY A 241 -8.73 7.34 10.14
CA GLY A 241 -7.92 7.88 11.23
C GLY A 241 -6.72 7.00 11.52
N TRP A 242 -6.92 5.70 11.53
CA TRP A 242 -5.85 4.72 11.72
C TRP A 242 -4.90 4.64 10.53
N LEU A 243 -5.46 4.65 9.30
CA LEU A 243 -4.70 4.73 8.07
C LEU A 243 -3.85 6.01 8.03
N ALA A 244 -4.43 7.16 8.36
CA ALA A 244 -3.71 8.42 8.41
C ALA A 244 -2.55 8.35 9.41
N SER A 245 -2.76 7.76 10.60
CA SER A 245 -1.69 7.55 11.58
C SER A 245 -0.55 6.72 11.03
N GLY A 246 -0.84 5.60 10.33
CA GLY A 246 0.16 4.76 9.68
C GLY A 246 0.90 5.47 8.55
N MET A 247 0.17 6.21 7.71
CA MET A 247 0.74 7.02 6.63
C MET A 247 1.67 8.10 7.15
N PHE A 248 1.21 8.89 8.13
CA PHE A 248 2.02 9.96 8.72
C PHE A 248 3.26 9.42 9.43
N ALA A 249 3.17 8.24 10.05
CA ALA A 249 4.32 7.60 10.66
C ALA A 249 5.38 7.23 9.60
N VAL A 250 4.99 6.53 8.51
CA VAL A 250 5.92 6.18 7.41
C VAL A 250 6.46 7.43 6.72
N TRP A 251 5.60 8.42 6.46
CA TRP A 251 6.03 9.68 5.85
C TRP A 251 6.99 10.45 6.76
N GLY A 252 6.71 10.51 8.06
CA GLY A 252 7.59 11.17 9.02
C GLY A 252 8.99 10.55 9.02
N GLU A 253 9.10 9.23 9.10
CA GLU A 253 10.38 8.52 9.04
C GLU A 253 11.13 8.78 7.72
N THR A 254 10.42 8.73 6.59
CA THR A 254 11.02 8.93 5.27
C THR A 254 11.38 10.39 5.00
N ILE A 255 10.59 11.35 5.48
CA ILE A 255 10.91 12.79 5.37
C ILE A 255 12.18 13.13 6.18
N LEU A 256 12.29 12.63 7.41
CA LEU A 256 13.50 12.82 8.21
C LEU A 256 14.72 12.25 7.48
N ARG A 257 14.57 11.10 6.83
CA ARG A 257 15.64 10.51 6.03
C ARG A 257 16.01 11.36 4.82
N LEU A 258 15.05 11.96 4.13
CA LEU A 258 15.32 12.88 3.02
C LEU A 258 16.13 14.09 3.47
N PHE A 259 15.82 14.67 4.64
CA PHE A 259 16.63 15.76 5.21
C PHE A 259 18.06 15.33 5.57
N GLU A 260 18.26 14.11 6.08
CA GLU A 260 19.61 13.57 6.31
C GLU A 260 20.41 13.42 5.01
N ILE A 261 19.76 12.96 3.94
CA ILE A 261 20.37 12.84 2.61
C ILE A 261 20.79 14.21 2.09
N GLU A 262 19.91 15.21 2.15
CA GLU A 262 20.17 16.58 1.71
C GLU A 262 21.34 17.22 2.49
N LYS A 263 21.29 17.14 3.82
CA LYS A 263 22.37 17.67 4.67
C LYS A 263 23.73 17.02 4.35
N ALA A 264 23.77 15.71 4.15
CA ALA A 264 25.02 15.02 3.80
C ALA A 264 25.55 15.40 2.42
N GLU A 265 24.68 15.80 1.48
CA GLU A 265 25.09 16.37 0.17
C GLU A 265 25.69 17.76 0.32
N GLU A 266 25.09 18.62 1.14
CA GLU A 266 25.61 19.96 1.43
C GLU A 266 27.00 19.90 2.09
N GLU A 267 27.19 19.03 3.08
CA GLU A 267 28.46 18.83 3.75
C GLU A 267 29.54 18.33 2.77
N SER A 268 29.20 17.39 1.89
CA SER A 268 30.12 16.90 0.85
C SER A 268 30.56 17.98 -0.13
N ASN A 269 29.66 18.89 -0.47
CA ASN A 269 29.92 20.00 -1.39
C ASN A 269 30.81 21.10 -0.78
N THR A 270 30.68 21.32 0.54
CA THR A 270 31.49 22.33 1.25
C THR A 270 32.91 21.84 1.51
N VAL A 271 33.13 20.54 1.60
CA VAL A 271 34.47 19.94 1.85
C VAL A 271 35.28 19.73 0.57
N ALA A 272 34.62 19.69 -0.59
CA ALA A 272 35.34 19.56 -1.88
C ALA A 272 36.22 20.81 -2.13
N PRO A 273 37.58 20.72 -2.16
CA PRO A 273 38.45 21.88 -2.39
C PRO A 273 38.15 22.44 -3.78
N SER A 274 37.90 23.77 -3.82
CA SER A 274 37.84 24.51 -5.06
C SER A 274 39.08 24.17 -5.92
N ARG A 275 38.89 23.44 -7.03
CA ARG A 275 39.97 23.19 -7.98
C ARG A 275 40.61 24.54 -8.32
N PRO A 276 41.95 24.69 -8.20
CA PRO A 276 42.60 25.89 -8.67
C PRO A 276 42.25 26.03 -10.16
N GLN A 277 41.66 27.16 -10.52
CA GLN A 277 41.54 27.52 -11.92
C GLN A 277 42.95 27.49 -12.51
N ALA A 278 43.20 26.58 -13.46
CA ALA A 278 44.43 26.62 -14.24
C ALA A 278 44.49 28.00 -14.91
N VAL A 279 45.39 28.82 -14.43
CA VAL A 279 45.75 30.06 -15.09
C VAL A 279 46.36 29.62 -16.41
N ALA A 280 45.65 29.87 -17.50
CA ALA A 280 46.21 29.73 -18.84
C ALA A 280 47.19 30.89 -19.08
N ASP A 281 48.48 30.56 -19.08
CA ASP A 281 49.54 31.43 -19.60
C ASP A 281 49.55 31.38 -21.13
#